data_258c766f9ee7a12d77f64450c7cc1498
#
_entry.id   258c766f9ee7a12d77f64450c7cc1498
#
_cell.length_a   1.000
_cell.length_b   1.000
_cell.length_c   1.000
_cell.angle_alpha   90.00
_cell.angle_beta   90.00
_cell.angle_gamma   90.00
#
_symmetry.space_group_name_H-M   'P 1'
#
loop_
_entity.id
_entity.type
_entity.pdbx_description
1 polymer ?
#
loop_
_entity_poly.entity_id
_entity_poly.type
_entity_poly.pdbx_seq_one_letter_code
_entity_poly.pdbx_strand_id
1 'polypeptide(L)'
;MKTSYNEACARDCSTLKKDLALCEKAGFDYIEIRLDLLRGWLKEHTIEQLKEFFETHRLKPHAINAVYLHQGMLADETPDWDDPAMQDFKLACEVGSAIGSGYVIIVPPLDPSGVFTGEAAAAEQECIRILKKLSALARPYGMKLCFELVGLRKSCVRSIEAADRIVRAVDEDNAGFVFDSYNIHLNGHCNDFSAIKNVQPEKIFAVHLMSADDVPESEMGQDKRCFAGTGVVDT
;
A
#
# COMPACT_ATOMS: atom_id res chain seq x y z
N MET A 1 -7.69 -9.07 17.39
CA MET A 1 -7.07 -8.35 16.26
C MET A 1 -6.10 -9.30 15.59
N LYS A 2 -6.00 -9.27 14.27
CA LYS A 2 -5.03 -10.07 13.51
C LYS A 2 -3.77 -9.24 13.26
N THR A 3 -2.60 -9.87 13.29
CA THR A 3 -1.31 -9.22 13.08
C THR A 3 -0.73 -9.58 11.71
N SER A 4 -0.19 -8.59 11.01
CA SER A 4 0.49 -8.76 9.72
C SER A 4 1.89 -8.16 9.78
N TYR A 5 2.86 -8.88 9.25
CA TYR A 5 4.18 -8.32 8.98
C TYR A 5 4.18 -7.64 7.61
N ASN A 6 4.63 -6.38 7.55
CA ASN A 6 4.82 -5.67 6.28
C ASN A 6 6.30 -5.74 5.90
N GLU A 7 6.63 -6.36 4.77
CA GLU A 7 8.02 -6.50 4.28
C GLU A 7 8.72 -5.16 4.04
N ALA A 8 7.96 -4.04 3.92
CA ALA A 8 8.57 -2.72 3.87
C ALA A 8 9.42 -2.39 5.11
N CYS A 9 9.17 -3.03 6.25
CA CYS A 9 9.98 -2.88 7.47
C CYS A 9 11.40 -3.43 7.32
N ALA A 10 11.60 -4.45 6.48
CA ALA A 10 12.92 -5.07 6.26
C ALA A 10 13.79 -4.31 5.26
N ARG A 11 13.20 -3.41 4.44
CA ARG A 11 13.90 -2.71 3.36
C ARG A 11 14.70 -3.67 2.47
N ASP A 12 16.04 -3.48 2.40
CA ASP A 12 16.96 -4.27 1.58
C ASP A 12 17.66 -5.38 2.39
N CYS A 13 17.22 -5.61 3.64
CA CYS A 13 17.89 -6.54 4.56
C CYS A 13 17.35 -7.97 4.49
N SER A 14 16.32 -8.23 3.68
CA SER A 14 15.65 -9.52 3.66
C SER A 14 15.29 -10.01 2.25
N THR A 15 14.69 -11.19 2.20
CA THR A 15 14.11 -11.80 1.01
C THR A 15 12.75 -12.40 1.41
N LEU A 16 11.83 -12.53 0.45
CA LEU A 16 10.52 -13.15 0.73
C LEU A 16 10.66 -14.52 1.39
N LYS A 17 11.60 -15.37 0.93
CA LYS A 17 11.87 -16.69 1.52
C LYS A 17 12.22 -16.61 3.01
N LYS A 18 13.08 -15.66 3.37
CA LYS A 18 13.51 -15.45 4.76
C LYS A 18 12.35 -14.91 5.61
N ASP A 19 11.58 -13.97 5.07
CA ASP A 19 10.47 -13.34 5.79
C ASP A 19 9.32 -14.31 6.03
N LEU A 20 8.99 -15.16 5.06
CA LEU A 20 8.02 -16.24 5.24
C LEU A 20 8.38 -17.14 6.44
N ALA A 21 9.64 -17.61 6.50
CA ALA A 21 10.10 -18.48 7.58
C ALA A 21 10.12 -17.76 8.95
N LEU A 22 10.54 -16.50 8.97
CA LEU A 22 10.61 -15.71 10.21
C LEU A 22 9.22 -15.34 10.73
N CYS A 23 8.29 -14.94 9.86
CA CYS A 23 6.93 -14.60 10.22
C CYS A 23 6.14 -15.81 10.73
N GLU A 24 6.29 -16.97 10.08
CA GLU A 24 5.72 -18.22 10.56
C GLU A 24 6.21 -18.56 11.97
N LYS A 25 7.54 -18.48 12.18
CA LYS A 25 8.17 -18.76 13.48
C LYS A 25 7.76 -17.73 14.56
N ALA A 26 7.68 -16.43 14.19
CA ALA A 26 7.33 -15.36 15.12
C ALA A 26 5.85 -15.34 15.51
N GLY A 27 4.99 -16.05 14.79
CA GLY A 27 3.58 -16.15 15.13
C GLY A 27 2.70 -15.07 14.50
N PHE A 28 3.13 -14.36 13.43
CA PHE A 28 2.26 -13.48 12.69
C PHE A 28 1.10 -14.25 12.05
N ASP A 29 -0.08 -13.64 11.99
CA ASP A 29 -1.23 -14.21 11.28
C ASP A 29 -1.07 -14.04 9.77
N TYR A 30 -0.52 -12.91 9.34
CA TYR A 30 -0.42 -12.49 7.94
C TYR A 30 0.95 -11.90 7.59
N ILE A 31 1.21 -11.85 6.28
CA ILE A 31 2.32 -11.11 5.68
C ILE A 31 1.80 -10.22 4.54
N GLU A 32 2.31 -9.01 4.46
CA GLU A 32 2.15 -8.11 3.32
C GLU A 32 3.43 -8.14 2.48
N ILE A 33 3.30 -8.59 1.24
CA ILE A 33 4.42 -8.95 0.37
C ILE A 33 4.81 -7.77 -0.51
N ARG A 34 6.08 -7.38 -0.51
CA ARG A 34 6.61 -6.36 -1.42
C ARG A 34 6.80 -6.93 -2.83
N LEU A 35 6.41 -6.15 -3.84
CA LEU A 35 6.54 -6.54 -5.25
C LEU A 35 7.97 -6.82 -5.69
N ASP A 36 8.95 -6.08 -5.20
CA ASP A 36 10.35 -6.32 -5.53
C ASP A 36 10.88 -7.62 -4.91
N LEU A 37 10.49 -7.95 -3.67
CA LEU A 37 10.83 -9.22 -3.03
C LEU A 37 10.09 -10.40 -3.69
N LEU A 38 8.84 -10.19 -4.12
CA LEU A 38 8.08 -11.14 -4.92
C LEU A 38 8.77 -11.41 -6.27
N ARG A 39 9.22 -10.37 -6.97
CA ARG A 39 10.02 -10.52 -8.20
C ARG A 39 11.32 -11.27 -7.96
N GLY A 40 11.95 -11.05 -6.79
CA GLY A 40 13.11 -11.81 -6.34
C GLY A 40 12.80 -13.30 -6.17
N TRP A 41 11.70 -13.62 -5.51
CA TRP A 41 11.20 -15.00 -5.36
C TRP A 41 10.99 -15.68 -6.71
N LEU A 42 10.29 -15.02 -7.63
CA LEU A 42 9.93 -15.58 -8.94
C LEU A 42 11.11 -15.83 -9.90
N LYS A 43 12.32 -15.39 -9.55
CA LYS A 43 13.54 -15.76 -10.29
C LYS A 43 13.99 -17.20 -10.01
N GLU A 44 13.65 -17.74 -8.84
CA GLU A 44 14.15 -19.05 -8.37
C GLU A 44 13.02 -20.02 -8.04
N HIS A 45 11.79 -19.50 -7.85
CA HIS A 45 10.63 -20.25 -7.41
C HIS A 45 9.40 -19.91 -8.25
N THR A 46 8.35 -20.73 -8.14
CA THR A 46 7.09 -20.52 -8.86
C THR A 46 5.99 -19.95 -7.96
N ILE A 47 4.90 -19.49 -8.57
CA ILE A 47 3.68 -19.05 -7.85
C ILE A 47 3.06 -20.24 -7.10
N GLU A 48 3.07 -21.42 -7.70
CA GLU A 48 2.52 -22.65 -7.09
C GLU A 48 3.26 -23.01 -5.80
N GLN A 49 4.58 -22.85 -5.76
CA GLN A 49 5.38 -23.08 -4.54
C GLN A 49 5.03 -22.06 -3.43
N LEU A 50 4.76 -20.80 -3.81
CA LEU A 50 4.33 -19.78 -2.85
C LEU A 50 2.91 -20.08 -2.33
N LYS A 51 2.01 -20.52 -3.22
CA LYS A 51 0.65 -20.96 -2.87
C LYS A 51 0.71 -22.16 -1.91
N GLU A 52 1.49 -23.18 -2.24
CA GLU A 52 1.67 -24.39 -1.39
C GLU A 52 2.18 -24.00 0.00
N PHE A 53 3.10 -23.02 0.10
CA PHE A 53 3.54 -22.51 1.40
C PHE A 53 2.36 -22.01 2.22
N PHE A 54 1.50 -21.13 1.66
CA PHE A 54 0.37 -20.58 2.39
C PHE A 54 -0.76 -21.58 2.65
N GLU A 55 -0.88 -22.62 1.85
CA GLU A 55 -1.83 -23.72 2.09
C GLU A 55 -1.39 -24.60 3.28
N THR A 56 -0.09 -24.84 3.42
CA THR A 56 0.47 -25.79 4.39
C THR A 56 0.93 -25.15 5.71
N HIS A 57 1.09 -23.83 5.76
CA HIS A 57 1.54 -23.08 6.93
C HIS A 57 0.41 -22.25 7.55
N ARG A 58 0.61 -21.82 8.80
CA ARG A 58 -0.34 -20.98 9.53
C ARG A 58 -0.38 -19.55 8.98
N LEU A 59 0.79 -18.99 8.63
CA LEU A 59 0.92 -17.67 8.02
C LEU A 59 0.09 -17.58 6.74
N LYS A 60 -0.65 -16.47 6.56
CA LYS A 60 -1.47 -16.23 5.37
C LYS A 60 -1.05 -14.96 4.65
N PRO A 61 -1.24 -14.87 3.33
CA PRO A 61 -0.96 -13.63 2.61
C PRO A 61 -2.06 -12.60 2.91
N HIS A 62 -1.68 -11.35 3.14
CA HIS A 62 -2.63 -10.26 3.35
C HIS A 62 -2.77 -9.40 2.11
N ALA A 63 -1.70 -8.71 1.73
CA ALA A 63 -1.69 -7.76 0.62
C ALA A 63 -0.40 -7.86 -0.19
N ILE A 64 -0.44 -7.33 -1.41
CA ILE A 64 0.75 -7.08 -2.25
C ILE A 64 1.05 -5.57 -2.24
N ASN A 65 2.27 -5.21 -1.87
CA ASN A 65 2.74 -3.83 -1.70
C ASN A 65 3.90 -3.52 -2.67
N ALA A 66 3.85 -2.52 -3.52
CA ALA A 66 2.76 -1.63 -3.80
C ALA A 66 2.81 -1.19 -5.28
N VAL A 67 1.68 -0.78 -5.79
CA VAL A 67 1.60 -0.15 -7.10
C VAL A 67 1.59 1.36 -6.93
N TYR A 68 2.53 2.06 -7.58
CA TYR A 68 2.64 3.51 -7.54
C TYR A 68 1.94 4.12 -8.75
N LEU A 69 0.92 4.93 -8.49
CA LEU A 69 0.24 5.67 -9.56
C LEU A 69 1.14 6.76 -10.13
N HIS A 70 0.95 7.08 -11.39
CA HIS A 70 1.57 8.25 -12.02
C HIS A 70 0.57 8.99 -12.91
N GLN A 71 0.87 10.24 -13.21
CA GLN A 71 0.01 11.07 -14.07
C GLN A 71 -0.10 10.44 -15.46
N GLY A 72 -1.30 10.40 -16.01
CA GLY A 72 -1.57 9.82 -17.33
C GLY A 72 -1.69 8.29 -17.35
N MET A 73 -1.46 7.60 -16.23
CA MET A 73 -1.70 6.17 -16.13
C MET A 73 -3.13 5.84 -16.53
N LEU A 74 -3.33 4.87 -17.43
CA LEU A 74 -4.66 4.52 -17.94
C LEU A 74 -5.40 5.72 -18.59
N ALA A 75 -4.68 6.62 -19.26
CA ALA A 75 -5.30 7.74 -19.97
C ALA A 75 -6.21 7.24 -21.10
N ASP A 76 -5.76 6.24 -21.84
CA ASP A 76 -6.51 5.60 -22.90
C ASP A 76 -7.55 4.60 -22.36
N GLU A 77 -8.48 4.19 -23.22
CA GLU A 77 -9.49 3.19 -22.87
C GLU A 77 -8.87 1.79 -22.72
N THR A 78 -7.83 1.50 -23.51
CA THR A 78 -7.08 0.23 -23.44
C THR A 78 -5.89 0.40 -22.52
N PRO A 79 -5.72 -0.48 -21.52
CA PRO A 79 -4.54 -0.44 -20.64
C PRO A 79 -3.24 -0.61 -21.43
N ASP A 80 -2.27 0.25 -21.19
CA ASP A 80 -0.89 0.04 -21.63
C ASP A 80 -0.20 -0.94 -20.68
N TRP A 81 -0.09 -2.20 -21.11
CA TRP A 81 0.54 -3.25 -20.32
C TRP A 81 2.08 -3.21 -20.37
N ASP A 82 2.68 -2.32 -21.17
CA ASP A 82 4.13 -2.07 -21.17
C ASP A 82 4.53 -1.01 -20.12
N ASP A 83 3.55 -0.27 -19.60
CA ASP A 83 3.76 0.64 -18.47
C ASP A 83 4.21 -0.13 -17.22
N PRO A 84 5.34 0.24 -16.56
CA PRO A 84 5.86 -0.47 -15.39
C PRO A 84 4.86 -0.58 -14.23
N ALA A 85 4.06 0.46 -13.95
CA ALA A 85 3.07 0.42 -12.88
C ALA A 85 1.91 -0.53 -13.24
N MET A 86 1.55 -0.64 -14.52
CA MET A 86 0.56 -1.60 -14.99
C MET A 86 1.09 -3.03 -14.95
N GLN A 87 2.37 -3.26 -15.21
CA GLN A 87 3.01 -4.56 -15.02
C GLN A 87 3.04 -4.96 -13.53
N ASP A 88 3.35 -4.01 -12.65
CA ASP A 88 3.27 -4.22 -11.19
C ASP A 88 1.86 -4.56 -10.75
N PHE A 89 0.86 -3.83 -11.24
CA PHE A 89 -0.54 -4.08 -10.95
C PHE A 89 -1.01 -5.46 -11.43
N LYS A 90 -0.65 -5.83 -12.65
CA LYS A 90 -0.96 -7.15 -13.22
C LYS A 90 -0.35 -8.27 -12.38
N LEU A 91 0.95 -8.16 -12.07
CA LEU A 91 1.65 -9.13 -11.23
C LEU A 91 1.00 -9.25 -9.85
N ALA A 92 0.66 -8.12 -9.23
CA ALA A 92 -0.01 -8.10 -7.92
C ALA A 92 -1.36 -8.82 -7.96
N CYS A 93 -2.16 -8.60 -8.99
CA CYS A 93 -3.46 -9.24 -9.14
C CYS A 93 -3.34 -10.74 -9.43
N GLU A 94 -2.47 -11.14 -10.37
CA GLU A 94 -2.27 -12.54 -10.76
C GLU A 94 -1.74 -13.37 -9.57
N VAL A 95 -0.66 -12.91 -8.94
CA VAL A 95 -0.08 -13.63 -7.80
C VAL A 95 -0.98 -13.55 -6.59
N GLY A 96 -1.50 -12.36 -6.25
CA GLY A 96 -2.39 -12.17 -5.12
C GLY A 96 -3.59 -13.12 -5.18
N SER A 97 -4.28 -13.19 -6.31
CA SER A 97 -5.39 -14.12 -6.54
C SER A 97 -4.96 -15.58 -6.39
N ALA A 98 -3.82 -15.96 -6.96
CA ALA A 98 -3.34 -17.34 -6.93
C ALA A 98 -3.01 -17.84 -5.51
N ILE A 99 -2.43 -16.97 -4.67
CA ILE A 99 -2.03 -17.32 -3.30
C ILE A 99 -3.12 -17.09 -2.25
N GLY A 100 -4.24 -16.45 -2.63
CA GLY A 100 -5.35 -16.11 -1.72
C GLY A 100 -5.14 -14.82 -0.93
N SER A 101 -4.27 -13.92 -1.41
CA SER A 101 -4.22 -12.53 -0.94
C SER A 101 -5.47 -11.77 -1.41
N GLY A 102 -6.00 -10.90 -0.57
CA GLY A 102 -7.21 -10.14 -0.89
C GLY A 102 -6.96 -8.72 -1.38
N TYR A 103 -5.74 -8.19 -1.27
CA TYR A 103 -5.51 -6.76 -1.35
C TYR A 103 -4.26 -6.37 -2.14
N VAL A 104 -4.35 -5.22 -2.83
CA VAL A 104 -3.20 -4.54 -3.47
C VAL A 104 -3.10 -3.15 -2.86
N ILE A 105 -1.92 -2.79 -2.36
CA ILE A 105 -1.65 -1.43 -1.87
C ILE A 105 -1.41 -0.52 -3.07
N ILE A 106 -2.13 0.59 -3.13
CA ILE A 106 -2.07 1.58 -4.20
C ILE A 106 -1.59 2.92 -3.62
N VAL A 107 -0.47 3.39 -4.10
CA VAL A 107 0.17 4.64 -3.64
C VAL A 107 -0.12 5.76 -4.64
N PRO A 108 -0.55 6.96 -4.20
CA PRO A 108 -0.78 8.09 -5.10
C PRO A 108 0.50 8.55 -5.80
N PRO A 109 0.40 9.34 -6.87
CA PRO A 109 1.56 9.91 -7.55
C PRO A 109 2.48 10.67 -6.59
N LEU A 110 3.77 10.38 -6.71
CA LEU A 110 4.85 11.02 -5.96
C LEU A 110 5.70 11.86 -6.91
N ASP A 111 5.80 13.16 -6.65
CA ASP A 111 6.59 14.09 -7.47
C ASP A 111 8.09 13.78 -7.30
N PRO A 112 8.82 13.49 -8.40
CA PRO A 112 10.25 13.16 -8.33
C PRO A 112 11.12 14.37 -7.91
N SER A 113 10.61 15.59 -7.98
CA SER A 113 11.32 16.80 -7.49
C SER A 113 11.38 16.86 -5.96
N GLY A 114 10.63 15.99 -5.25
CA GLY A 114 10.57 15.94 -3.79
C GLY A 114 9.46 16.78 -3.16
N VAL A 115 8.80 17.66 -3.95
CA VAL A 115 7.68 18.48 -3.48
C VAL A 115 6.60 18.53 -4.57
N PHE A 116 5.40 18.12 -4.23
CA PHE A 116 4.26 18.25 -5.13
C PHE A 116 3.87 19.74 -5.27
N THR A 117 3.90 20.24 -6.48
CA THR A 117 3.57 21.64 -6.83
C THR A 117 2.35 21.76 -7.74
N GLY A 118 1.70 20.65 -8.08
CA GLY A 118 0.52 20.62 -8.92
C GLY A 118 -0.76 21.08 -8.20
N GLU A 119 -1.83 21.22 -8.97
CA GLU A 119 -3.16 21.54 -8.44
C GLU A 119 -3.77 20.32 -7.73
N ALA A 120 -4.07 20.45 -6.44
CA ALA A 120 -4.56 19.34 -5.62
C ALA A 120 -5.88 18.74 -6.16
N ALA A 121 -6.81 19.61 -6.60
CA ALA A 121 -8.10 19.15 -7.15
C ALA A 121 -7.92 18.33 -8.44
N ALA A 122 -7.00 18.74 -9.32
CA ALA A 122 -6.70 17.99 -10.54
C ALA A 122 -6.06 16.63 -10.23
N ALA A 123 -5.16 16.59 -9.25
CA ALA A 123 -4.53 15.34 -8.79
C ALA A 123 -5.54 14.39 -8.14
N GLU A 124 -6.49 14.88 -7.34
CA GLU A 124 -7.59 14.10 -6.79
C GLU A 124 -8.46 13.49 -7.91
N GLN A 125 -8.84 14.29 -8.92
CA GLN A 125 -9.62 13.80 -10.06
C GLN A 125 -8.87 12.72 -10.85
N GLU A 126 -7.57 12.89 -11.04
CA GLU A 126 -6.73 11.89 -11.70
C GLU A 126 -6.65 10.58 -10.91
N CYS A 127 -6.45 10.66 -9.59
CA CYS A 127 -6.50 9.47 -8.73
C CYS A 127 -7.86 8.76 -8.82
N ILE A 128 -8.98 9.50 -8.79
CA ILE A 128 -10.32 8.94 -8.92
C ILE A 128 -10.47 8.19 -10.25
N ARG A 129 -10.05 8.82 -11.36
CA ARG A 129 -10.13 8.23 -12.70
C ARG A 129 -9.32 6.92 -12.78
N ILE A 130 -8.09 6.93 -12.29
CA ILE A 130 -7.21 5.75 -12.32
C ILE A 130 -7.78 4.65 -11.43
N LEU A 131 -8.17 4.96 -10.19
CA LEU A 131 -8.68 3.98 -9.24
C LEU A 131 -9.96 3.30 -9.74
N LYS A 132 -10.88 4.01 -10.41
CA LYS A 132 -12.07 3.40 -11.04
C LYS A 132 -11.67 2.35 -12.08
N LYS A 133 -10.70 2.67 -12.94
CA LYS A 133 -10.22 1.73 -13.96
C LYS A 133 -9.50 0.53 -13.33
N LEU A 134 -8.61 0.77 -12.36
CA LEU A 134 -7.92 -0.31 -11.64
C LEU A 134 -8.90 -1.20 -10.87
N SER A 135 -9.94 -0.62 -10.26
CA SER A 135 -10.99 -1.37 -9.57
C SER A 135 -11.69 -2.36 -10.49
N ALA A 136 -12.08 -1.90 -11.69
CA ALA A 136 -12.67 -2.78 -12.70
C ALA A 136 -11.71 -3.89 -13.14
N LEU A 137 -10.42 -3.58 -13.33
CA LEU A 137 -9.39 -4.55 -13.71
C LEU A 137 -9.03 -5.55 -12.60
N ALA A 138 -9.12 -5.15 -11.32
CA ALA A 138 -8.86 -6.01 -10.17
C ALA A 138 -10.00 -7.01 -9.89
N ARG A 139 -11.23 -6.67 -10.25
CA ARG A 139 -12.44 -7.42 -9.93
C ARG A 139 -12.44 -8.88 -10.41
N PRO A 140 -11.99 -9.21 -11.65
CA PRO A 140 -11.90 -10.61 -12.10
C PRO A 140 -10.94 -11.47 -11.28
N TYR A 141 -9.96 -10.84 -10.60
CA TYR A 141 -9.00 -11.51 -9.72
C TYR A 141 -9.50 -11.63 -8.27
N GLY A 142 -10.67 -11.06 -7.95
CA GLY A 142 -11.16 -10.99 -6.56
C GLY A 142 -10.37 -10.04 -5.67
N MET A 143 -9.54 -9.15 -6.25
CA MET A 143 -8.66 -8.26 -5.52
C MET A 143 -9.35 -6.93 -5.16
N LYS A 144 -8.99 -6.40 -3.99
CA LYS A 144 -9.41 -5.08 -3.51
C LYS A 144 -8.22 -4.12 -3.49
N LEU A 145 -8.49 -2.85 -3.78
CA LEU A 145 -7.51 -1.78 -3.80
C LEU A 145 -7.47 -1.08 -2.43
N CYS A 146 -6.32 -1.09 -1.79
CA CYS A 146 -6.06 -0.34 -0.57
C CYS A 146 -5.33 0.96 -0.92
N PHE A 147 -6.05 2.06 -1.05
CA PHE A 147 -5.45 3.35 -1.36
C PHE A 147 -4.76 3.92 -0.12
N GLU A 148 -3.47 4.19 -0.22
CA GLU A 148 -2.60 4.68 0.85
C GLU A 148 -2.27 6.15 0.66
N LEU A 149 -2.74 7.04 1.53
CA LEU A 149 -2.22 8.40 1.59
C LEU A 149 -0.74 8.39 1.97
N VAL A 150 0.05 9.31 1.42
CA VAL A 150 1.47 9.45 1.77
C VAL A 150 1.74 10.86 2.27
N GLY A 151 2.11 11.02 3.55
CA GLY A 151 2.28 12.32 4.19
C GLY A 151 3.49 13.12 3.71
N LEU A 152 4.43 12.53 2.96
CA LEU A 152 5.60 13.21 2.42
C LEU A 152 5.20 14.37 1.48
N ARG A 153 5.98 15.47 1.50
CA ARG A 153 5.73 16.68 0.68
C ARG A 153 5.64 16.41 -0.82
N LYS A 154 6.23 15.34 -1.30
CA LYS A 154 6.18 14.92 -2.70
C LYS A 154 4.88 14.23 -3.12
N SER A 155 4.00 13.87 -2.19
CA SER A 155 2.73 13.22 -2.50
C SER A 155 1.65 14.25 -2.84
N CYS A 156 0.82 13.91 -3.82
CA CYS A 156 -0.36 14.71 -4.15
C CYS A 156 -1.56 14.44 -3.21
N VAL A 157 -1.54 13.34 -2.43
CA VAL A 157 -2.59 12.99 -1.47
C VAL A 157 -1.94 12.74 -0.10
N ARG A 158 -2.07 13.70 0.79
CA ARG A 158 -1.34 13.71 2.07
C ARG A 158 -2.23 13.58 3.30
N SER A 159 -3.53 13.83 3.19
CA SER A 159 -4.44 13.83 4.34
C SER A 159 -5.52 12.77 4.22
N ILE A 160 -6.08 12.38 5.37
CA ILE A 160 -7.21 11.44 5.47
C ILE A 160 -8.41 11.97 4.70
N GLU A 161 -8.69 13.26 4.81
CA GLU A 161 -9.82 13.91 4.14
C GLU A 161 -9.69 13.89 2.62
N ALA A 162 -8.48 14.11 2.08
CA ALA A 162 -8.23 14.00 0.64
C ALA A 162 -8.42 12.55 0.15
N ALA A 163 -7.88 11.59 0.88
CA ALA A 163 -8.06 10.17 0.57
C ALA A 163 -9.55 9.75 0.65
N ASP A 164 -10.29 10.25 1.66
CA ASP A 164 -11.72 9.96 1.83
C ASP A 164 -12.57 10.52 0.67
N ARG A 165 -12.29 11.78 0.24
CA ARG A 165 -12.96 12.35 -0.94
C ARG A 165 -12.73 11.49 -2.19
N ILE A 166 -11.49 11.03 -2.39
CA ILE A 166 -11.14 10.18 -3.54
C ILE A 166 -11.87 8.85 -3.48
N VAL A 167 -11.79 8.11 -2.39
CA VAL A 167 -12.41 6.77 -2.28
C VAL A 167 -13.93 6.84 -2.36
N ARG A 168 -14.56 7.87 -1.75
CA ARG A 168 -16.01 8.11 -1.90
C ARG A 168 -16.40 8.41 -3.35
N ALA A 169 -15.59 9.18 -4.09
CA ALA A 169 -15.86 9.50 -5.48
C ALA A 169 -15.57 8.33 -6.44
N VAL A 170 -14.67 7.42 -6.05
CA VAL A 170 -14.46 6.15 -6.76
C VAL A 170 -15.71 5.28 -6.68
N ASP A 171 -16.36 5.22 -5.52
CA ASP A 171 -17.65 4.54 -5.27
C ASP A 171 -17.69 3.07 -5.73
N GLU A 172 -16.59 2.35 -5.52
CA GLU A 172 -16.46 0.93 -5.84
C GLU A 172 -16.31 0.10 -4.56
N ASP A 173 -16.97 -1.05 -4.47
CA ASP A 173 -16.96 -1.91 -3.29
C ASP A 173 -15.60 -2.54 -3.01
N ASN A 174 -14.77 -2.72 -4.04
CA ASN A 174 -13.41 -3.22 -3.95
C ASN A 174 -12.34 -2.11 -3.91
N ALA A 175 -12.71 -0.87 -3.61
CA ALA A 175 -11.79 0.23 -3.33
C ALA A 175 -11.99 0.73 -1.89
N GLY A 176 -10.91 0.88 -1.15
CA GLY A 176 -10.90 1.33 0.24
C GLY A 176 -9.53 1.83 0.66
N PHE A 177 -9.22 1.81 1.94
CA PHE A 177 -8.04 2.42 2.53
C PHE A 177 -7.09 1.41 3.15
N VAL A 178 -5.83 1.75 3.13
CA VAL A 178 -4.88 1.42 4.19
C VAL A 178 -4.43 2.72 4.86
N PHE A 179 -4.52 2.79 6.17
CA PHE A 179 -4.03 3.92 6.94
C PHE A 179 -2.70 3.58 7.60
N ASP A 180 -1.69 4.37 7.31
CA ASP A 180 -0.35 4.25 7.89
C ASP A 180 -0.14 5.41 8.88
N SER A 181 0.05 5.07 10.16
CA SER A 181 0.21 6.06 11.24
C SER A 181 1.38 7.00 11.01
N TYR A 182 2.49 6.50 10.42
CA TYR A 182 3.61 7.33 10.03
C TYR A 182 3.26 8.32 8.92
N ASN A 183 2.57 7.87 7.86
CA ASN A 183 2.16 8.74 6.78
C ASN A 183 1.16 9.81 7.24
N ILE A 184 0.26 9.49 8.18
CA ILE A 184 -0.65 10.47 8.77
C ILE A 184 0.14 11.50 9.58
N HIS A 185 1.06 11.06 10.42
CA HIS A 185 1.93 11.94 11.21
C HIS A 185 2.74 12.90 10.35
N LEU A 186 3.29 12.45 9.23
CA LEU A 186 4.08 13.31 8.32
C LEU A 186 3.31 14.50 7.76
N ASN A 187 1.99 14.45 7.71
CA ASN A 187 1.18 15.58 7.28
C ASN A 187 1.01 16.58 8.43
N GLY A 188 1.96 17.50 8.54
CA GLY A 188 1.95 18.56 9.55
C GLY A 188 2.53 18.18 10.91
N HIS A 189 3.30 17.09 11.02
CA HIS A 189 3.88 16.59 12.28
C HIS A 189 2.85 16.45 13.40
N CYS A 190 1.72 15.84 13.08
CA CYS A 190 0.57 15.78 13.94
C CYS A 190 0.19 14.35 14.29
N ASN A 191 -0.16 14.12 15.56
CA ASN A 191 -0.73 12.86 16.05
C ASN A 191 -2.27 12.91 16.10
N ASP A 192 -2.90 13.72 15.23
CA ASP A 192 -4.35 13.76 15.12
C ASP A 192 -4.87 12.75 14.11
N PHE A 193 -5.40 11.66 14.63
CA PHE A 193 -6.05 10.59 13.86
C PHE A 193 -7.58 10.75 13.84
N SER A 194 -8.13 11.85 14.37
CA SER A 194 -9.57 12.03 14.57
C SER A 194 -10.39 11.96 13.27
N ALA A 195 -9.80 12.37 12.14
CA ALA A 195 -10.44 12.32 10.83
C ALA A 195 -10.81 10.89 10.38
N ILE A 196 -10.15 9.85 10.90
CA ILE A 196 -10.49 8.44 10.63
C ILE A 196 -11.93 8.12 11.05
N LYS A 197 -12.46 8.80 12.10
CA LYS A 197 -13.83 8.59 12.57
C LYS A 197 -14.90 8.96 11.54
N ASN A 198 -14.56 9.78 10.55
CA ASN A 198 -15.47 10.22 9.49
C ASN A 198 -15.44 9.29 8.27
N VAL A 199 -14.49 8.35 8.21
CA VAL A 199 -14.35 7.39 7.14
C VAL A 199 -15.31 6.22 7.37
N GLN A 200 -15.84 5.64 6.30
CA GLN A 200 -16.67 4.43 6.36
C GLN A 200 -15.82 3.25 6.87
N PRO A 201 -16.17 2.64 8.03
CA PRO A 201 -15.34 1.59 8.62
C PRO A 201 -15.12 0.36 7.70
N GLU A 202 -16.12 0.01 6.90
CA GLU A 202 -16.08 -1.10 5.96
C GLU A 202 -15.13 -0.87 4.78
N LYS A 203 -14.68 0.37 4.58
CA LYS A 203 -13.66 0.75 3.59
C LYS A 203 -12.25 0.73 4.15
N ILE A 204 -12.06 0.54 5.45
CA ILE A 204 -10.72 0.41 6.05
C ILE A 204 -10.32 -1.06 5.97
N PHE A 205 -9.43 -1.39 5.02
CA PHE A 205 -9.01 -2.77 4.76
C PHE A 205 -7.76 -3.18 5.54
N ALA A 206 -6.90 -2.20 5.86
CA ALA A 206 -5.69 -2.42 6.66
C ALA A 206 -5.28 -1.17 7.43
N VAL A 207 -4.45 -1.37 8.46
CA VAL A 207 -3.77 -0.32 9.20
C VAL A 207 -2.31 -0.70 9.36
N HIS A 208 -1.41 0.20 8.95
CA HIS A 208 0.02 0.09 9.20
C HIS A 208 0.37 0.89 10.46
N LEU A 209 0.93 0.21 11.46
CA LEU A 209 1.35 0.83 12.72
C LEU A 209 2.86 1.00 12.73
N MET A 210 3.29 2.24 12.58
CA MET A 210 4.69 2.65 12.64
C MET A 210 4.78 3.94 13.43
N SER A 211 5.94 4.17 14.06
CA SER A 211 6.28 5.44 14.67
C SER A 211 7.33 6.19 13.85
N ALA A 212 7.73 7.36 14.32
CA ALA A 212 8.73 8.23 13.68
C ALA A 212 9.81 8.64 14.67
N ASP A 213 11.03 8.80 14.17
CA ASP A 213 12.09 9.49 14.92
C ASP A 213 11.69 10.95 15.17
N ASP A 214 12.13 11.51 16.30
CA ASP A 214 11.93 12.92 16.64
C ASP A 214 12.91 13.80 15.86
N VAL A 215 12.56 14.14 14.64
CA VAL A 215 13.35 15.00 13.74
C VAL A 215 12.48 16.06 13.08
N PRO A 216 13.03 17.21 12.65
CA PRO A 216 12.27 18.23 11.94
C PRO A 216 11.60 17.69 10.65
N GLU A 217 10.48 18.29 10.24
CA GLU A 217 9.76 17.90 9.00
C GLU A 217 10.67 17.90 7.76
N SER A 218 11.65 18.80 7.71
CA SER A 218 12.59 18.89 6.58
C SER A 218 13.53 17.68 6.46
N GLU A 219 13.70 16.92 7.54
CA GLU A 219 14.58 15.74 7.61
C GLU A 219 13.77 14.43 7.55
N MET A 220 12.43 14.53 7.56
CA MET A 220 11.56 13.36 7.51
C MET A 220 11.65 12.64 6.17
N GLY A 221 11.89 11.35 6.23
CA GLY A 221 11.96 10.44 5.10
C GLY A 221 11.61 9.03 5.52
N GLN A 222 11.60 8.10 4.59
CA GLN A 222 11.29 6.69 4.89
C GLN A 222 12.31 6.04 5.85
N ASP A 223 13.51 6.62 5.97
CA ASP A 223 14.56 6.19 6.88
C ASP A 223 14.32 6.59 8.35
N LYS A 224 13.34 7.46 8.60
CA LYS A 224 12.95 7.93 9.93
C LYS A 224 11.78 7.13 10.54
N ARG A 225 11.38 6.04 9.89
CA ARG A 225 10.41 5.11 10.45
C ARG A 225 11.04 4.30 11.58
N CYS A 226 10.33 4.17 12.68
CA CYS A 226 10.68 3.26 13.77
C CYS A 226 9.44 2.43 14.18
N PHE A 227 9.65 1.41 14.99
CA PHE A 227 8.56 0.55 15.44
C PHE A 227 7.55 1.31 16.28
N ALA A 228 6.28 0.92 16.20
CA ALA A 228 5.21 1.42 17.04
C ALA A 228 5.60 1.38 18.53
N GLY A 229 5.32 2.47 19.24
CA GLY A 229 5.68 2.62 20.65
C GLY A 229 7.14 2.99 20.94
N THR A 230 8.00 3.21 19.92
CA THR A 230 9.41 3.57 20.11
C THR A 230 9.76 4.99 19.66
N GLY A 231 8.86 5.71 19.04
CA GLY A 231 9.08 7.07 18.52
C GLY A 231 7.99 8.04 18.97
N VAL A 232 7.82 9.12 18.20
CA VAL A 232 6.92 10.25 18.56
C VAL A 232 5.48 10.08 18.07
N VAL A 233 5.17 9.09 17.26
CA VAL A 233 3.79 8.80 16.83
C VAL A 233 3.11 8.00 17.93
N ASP A 234 2.00 8.54 18.42
CA ASP A 234 1.16 7.91 19.43
C ASP A 234 0.28 6.84 18.76
N THR A 235 0.65 5.54 18.91
CA THR A 235 0.02 4.37 18.25
C THR A 235 -0.58 3.39 19.25
#